data_9c68c644e85fab02ad5e37d1402c5c31
#
_entry.id   9c68c644e85fab02ad5e37d1402c5c31
#
_cell.length_a   1.000
_cell.length_b   1.000
_cell.length_c   1.000
_cell.angle_alpha   90.00
_cell.angle_beta   90.00
_cell.angle_gamma   90.00
#
_symmetry.space_group_name_H-M   'P 1'
#
loop_
_entity.id
_entity.type
_entity.pdbx_description
1 polymer ?
#
loop_
_entity_poly.entity_id
_entity_poly.type
_entity_poly.pdbx_seq_one_letter_code
_entity_poly.pdbx_strand_id
1 'polypeptide(L)'
;MFGAIGGFITFIIIAVIILFVLSTCIRVVPQAQALVVERLGAYLGTYSVGIHFLVPFIDRVAKKVNLKEQVEDFPPQPVITKDNVTMQIDTVVFFYITDPKLYAYGVERPLLAIENLTATTLRNIIGDLELDETLTSRETINAKMQESLDIATDPWGIKVTRVELKNIIPPAAIQEAMEKQMKAERERRESILRAEGEKKSMVLVAEGHKESAVLNAEGEKEAAILAAEAEKEKKIREAEGQAEAIRSVQKATADGIRFIKEAGADNAVLQLKSLEAFQAAANGKANKLSLIHISEPTRPY
;
A
#
# COMPACT_ATOMS: atom_id res chain seq x y z
N MET A 1 34.02 70.30 57.33
CA MET A 1 32.81 69.60 56.86
C MET A 1 32.85 69.31 55.33
N PHE A 2 33.29 70.25 54.50
CA PHE A 2 33.34 70.03 52.98
C PHE A 2 34.35 69.01 52.55
N GLY A 3 35.45 68.74 53.23
CA GLY A 3 36.43 67.70 52.82
C GLY A 3 35.93 66.25 53.01
N ALA A 4 35.10 66.01 54.05
CA ALA A 4 34.53 64.68 54.29
C ALA A 4 33.43 64.30 53.28
N ILE A 5 32.64 65.31 52.84
CA ILE A 5 31.60 65.12 51.81
C ILE A 5 32.25 64.89 50.45
N GLY A 6 33.36 65.61 50.13
CA GLY A 6 34.10 65.36 48.88
C GLY A 6 34.71 63.94 48.79
N GLY A 7 35.30 63.45 49.95
CA GLY A 7 35.83 62.06 49.99
C GLY A 7 34.76 60.98 49.86
N PHE A 8 33.56 61.21 50.37
CA PHE A 8 32.46 60.27 50.26
C PHE A 8 31.91 60.21 48.84
N ILE A 9 31.81 61.35 48.13
CA ILE A 9 31.38 61.42 46.73
C ILE A 9 32.39 60.70 45.82
N THR A 10 33.71 60.95 46.01
CA THR A 10 34.75 60.25 45.24
C THR A 10 34.72 58.73 45.46
N PHE A 11 34.48 58.28 46.68
CA PHE A 11 34.34 56.86 46.99
C PHE A 11 33.14 56.24 46.28
N ILE A 12 31.98 56.91 46.29
CA ILE A 12 30.77 56.41 45.52
C ILE A 12 31.06 56.32 44.03
N ILE A 13 31.71 57.33 43.44
CA ILE A 13 32.04 57.35 42.02
C ILE A 13 32.96 56.16 41.67
N ILE A 14 33.98 55.91 42.47
CA ILE A 14 34.92 54.79 42.31
C ILE A 14 34.16 53.46 42.43
N ALA A 15 33.29 53.30 43.42
CA ALA A 15 32.49 52.10 43.64
C ALA A 15 31.55 51.82 42.46
N VAL A 16 30.90 52.85 41.91
CA VAL A 16 30.04 52.75 40.72
C VAL A 16 30.85 52.33 39.47
N ILE A 17 32.04 52.91 39.27
CA ILE A 17 32.94 52.54 38.18
C ILE A 17 33.39 51.08 38.31
N ILE A 18 33.80 50.66 39.54
CA ILE A 18 34.16 49.25 39.76
C ILE A 18 32.97 48.29 39.47
N LEU A 19 31.79 48.64 39.97
CA LEU A 19 30.57 47.83 39.74
C LEU A 19 30.21 47.75 38.24
N PHE A 20 30.37 48.88 37.54
CA PHE A 20 30.16 48.94 36.09
C PHE A 20 31.17 48.07 35.32
N VAL A 21 32.42 48.11 35.66
CA VAL A 21 33.50 47.31 35.11
C VAL A 21 33.24 45.82 35.41
N LEU A 22 32.89 45.46 36.64
CA LEU A 22 32.54 44.08 37.00
C LEU A 22 31.33 43.55 36.24
N SER A 23 30.31 44.38 36.01
CA SER A 23 29.13 43.99 35.23
C SER A 23 29.43 43.73 33.77
N THR A 24 30.42 44.42 33.18
CA THR A 24 30.90 44.22 31.82
C THR A 24 31.82 43.02 31.64
N CYS A 25 32.47 42.57 32.74
CA CYS A 25 33.35 41.40 32.73
C CYS A 25 32.60 40.08 32.58
N ILE A 26 31.33 40.03 32.98
CA ILE A 26 30.55 38.78 32.96
C ILE A 26 29.87 38.64 31.61
N ARG A 27 30.19 37.55 30.92
CA ARG A 27 29.51 37.12 29.68
C ARG A 27 28.85 35.76 29.87
N VAL A 28 27.57 35.72 29.60
CA VAL A 28 26.78 34.47 29.59
C VAL A 28 26.71 33.94 28.16
N VAL A 29 27.18 32.74 27.96
CA VAL A 29 27.12 32.02 26.66
C VAL A 29 25.91 31.11 26.72
N PRO A 30 24.90 31.33 25.88
CA PRO A 30 23.71 30.46 25.82
C PRO A 30 24.05 29.09 25.22
N GLN A 31 23.14 28.14 25.42
CA GLN A 31 23.28 26.77 24.91
C GLN A 31 23.40 26.75 23.39
N ALA A 32 24.21 25.83 22.88
CA ALA A 32 24.51 25.65 21.45
C ALA A 32 25.20 26.88 20.81
N GLN A 33 25.94 27.67 21.59
CA GLN A 33 26.79 28.74 21.09
C GLN A 33 28.19 28.63 21.70
N ALA A 34 29.16 29.13 20.95
CA ALA A 34 30.52 29.29 21.45
C ALA A 34 31.04 30.69 21.09
N LEU A 35 31.86 31.25 21.99
CA LEU A 35 32.55 32.52 21.75
C LEU A 35 34.04 32.25 21.55
N VAL A 36 34.57 32.71 20.43
CA VAL A 36 36.01 32.75 20.19
C VAL A 36 36.53 34.06 20.71
N VAL A 37 37.43 33.99 21.67
CA VAL A 37 37.96 35.16 22.39
C VAL A 37 39.44 35.38 22.07
N GLU A 38 39.76 36.62 21.78
CA GLU A 38 41.11 37.12 21.57
C GLU A 38 41.55 38.01 22.74
N ARG A 39 42.82 37.90 23.07
CA ARG A 39 43.49 38.81 23.99
C ARG A 39 44.59 39.57 23.25
N LEU A 40 44.41 40.87 23.10
CA LEU A 40 45.37 41.75 22.38
C LEU A 40 45.70 41.22 20.95
N GLY A 41 44.69 40.64 20.27
CA GLY A 41 44.84 40.10 18.93
C GLY A 41 45.34 38.64 18.84
N ALA A 42 45.69 38.03 19.95
CA ALA A 42 46.05 36.61 20.01
C ALA A 42 44.87 35.77 20.48
N TYR A 43 44.68 34.56 19.90
CA TYR A 43 43.66 33.60 20.33
C TYR A 43 43.88 33.22 21.83
N LEU A 44 42.92 33.50 22.66
CA LEU A 44 42.96 33.15 24.08
C LEU A 44 42.30 31.79 24.33
N GLY A 45 41.10 31.58 23.76
CA GLY A 45 40.34 30.36 23.97
C GLY A 45 38.96 30.43 23.38
N THR A 46 38.28 29.27 23.37
CA THR A 46 36.88 29.10 22.95
C THR A 46 36.04 28.91 24.21
N TYR A 47 35.12 29.82 24.47
CA TYR A 47 34.22 29.74 25.59
C TYR A 47 32.92 29.03 25.19
N SER A 48 32.69 27.92 25.85
CA SER A 48 31.47 27.12 25.71
C SER A 48 30.35 27.67 26.60
N VAL A 49 29.24 26.95 26.64
CA VAL A 49 28.05 27.29 27.44
C VAL A 49 28.41 27.57 28.91
N GLY A 50 27.87 28.64 29.46
CA GLY A 50 28.06 29.02 30.86
C GLY A 50 28.42 30.47 31.05
N ILE A 51 28.88 30.79 32.29
CA ILE A 51 29.31 32.10 32.66
C ILE A 51 30.83 32.19 32.54
N HIS A 52 31.32 33.18 31.81
CA HIS A 52 32.73 33.42 31.57
C HIS A 52 33.09 34.85 31.94
N PHE A 53 34.34 35.02 32.40
CA PHE A 53 34.88 36.31 32.75
C PHE A 53 35.84 36.79 31.65
N LEU A 54 35.51 37.95 31.06
CA LEU A 54 36.36 38.63 30.09
C LEU A 54 36.90 39.92 30.71
N VAL A 55 38.17 40.20 30.53
CA VAL A 55 38.76 41.43 30.98
C VAL A 55 38.43 42.54 29.96
N PRO A 56 37.61 43.55 30.33
CA PRO A 56 37.24 44.61 29.41
C PRO A 56 38.49 45.36 28.95
N PHE A 57 38.46 45.84 27.71
CA PHE A 57 39.55 46.49 26.96
C PHE A 57 40.73 45.57 26.51
N ILE A 58 40.97 44.44 27.18
CA ILE A 58 42.04 43.51 26.84
C ILE A 58 41.48 42.31 26.01
N ASP A 59 40.35 41.74 26.47
CA ASP A 59 39.71 40.62 25.85
C ASP A 59 38.59 41.07 24.88
N ARG A 60 38.65 40.54 23.68
CA ARG A 60 37.65 40.81 22.61
C ARG A 60 37.01 39.53 22.15
N VAL A 61 35.69 39.52 21.96
CA VAL A 61 35.01 38.44 21.26
C VAL A 61 35.23 38.60 19.76
N ALA A 62 36.07 37.75 19.18
CA ALA A 62 36.39 37.74 17.74
C ALA A 62 35.20 37.25 16.91
N LYS A 63 34.60 36.13 17.34
CA LYS A 63 33.46 35.55 16.61
C LYS A 63 32.52 34.82 17.58
N LYS A 64 31.22 35.02 17.35
CA LYS A 64 30.17 34.24 18.00
C LYS A 64 29.72 33.17 17.02
N VAL A 65 29.84 31.91 17.43
CA VAL A 65 29.60 30.73 16.58
C VAL A 65 28.37 30.01 17.09
N ASN A 66 27.47 29.69 16.17
CA ASN A 66 26.32 28.85 16.44
C ASN A 66 26.68 27.40 16.14
N LEU A 67 26.53 26.51 17.15
CA LEU A 67 26.86 25.08 17.02
C LEU A 67 25.68 24.20 16.58
N LYS A 68 24.50 24.81 16.40
CA LYS A 68 23.38 24.09 15.85
C LYS A 68 23.62 23.78 14.37
N GLU A 69 22.97 22.73 13.87
CA GLU A 69 22.93 22.48 12.45
C GLU A 69 22.34 23.67 11.70
N GLN A 70 23.03 24.08 10.66
CA GLN A 70 22.68 25.19 9.80
C GLN A 70 22.37 24.66 8.43
N VAL A 71 21.48 25.35 7.71
CA VAL A 71 21.02 24.98 6.37
C VAL A 71 21.28 26.19 5.47
N GLU A 72 22.06 25.96 4.43
CA GLU A 72 22.32 26.98 3.41
C GLU A 72 21.81 26.52 2.06
N ASP A 73 21.01 27.37 1.45
CA ASP A 73 20.41 27.17 0.12
C ASP A 73 21.26 27.95 -0.91
N PHE A 74 21.99 27.24 -1.73
CA PHE A 74 22.85 27.86 -2.74
C PHE A 74 22.08 28.05 -4.05
N PRO A 75 22.32 29.18 -4.75
CA PRO A 75 21.65 29.49 -5.99
C PRO A 75 21.96 28.47 -7.11
N PRO A 76 21.09 28.37 -8.13
CA PRO A 76 21.31 27.45 -9.24
C PRO A 76 22.67 27.63 -9.91
N GLN A 77 23.42 26.54 -10.01
CA GLN A 77 24.74 26.51 -10.65
C GLN A 77 24.64 25.89 -12.04
N PRO A 78 25.19 26.53 -13.08
CA PRO A 78 25.26 25.93 -14.40
C PRO A 78 26.29 24.79 -14.41
N VAL A 79 25.86 23.62 -14.83
CA VAL A 79 26.67 22.41 -14.98
C VAL A 79 26.48 21.81 -16.37
N ILE A 80 27.45 21.05 -16.84
CA ILE A 80 27.42 20.39 -18.14
C ILE A 80 27.62 18.90 -17.89
N THR A 81 26.71 18.08 -18.40
CA THR A 81 26.77 16.63 -18.31
C THR A 81 27.75 16.05 -19.33
N LYS A 82 28.06 14.77 -19.19
CA LYS A 82 28.92 14.01 -20.09
C LYS A 82 28.43 14.01 -21.55
N ASP A 83 27.13 14.00 -21.74
CA ASP A 83 26.45 14.09 -23.05
C ASP A 83 26.27 15.54 -23.55
N ASN A 84 27.02 16.48 -22.94
CA ASN A 84 27.10 17.90 -23.33
C ASN A 84 25.78 18.69 -23.20
N VAL A 85 24.92 18.32 -22.24
CA VAL A 85 23.73 19.08 -21.90
C VAL A 85 24.04 20.04 -20.78
N THR A 86 23.77 21.33 -20.98
CA THR A 86 23.88 22.36 -19.93
C THR A 86 22.61 22.40 -19.13
N MET A 87 22.70 22.25 -17.81
CA MET A 87 21.56 22.34 -16.91
C MET A 87 21.85 23.24 -15.72
N GLN A 88 20.82 23.63 -14.98
CA GLN A 88 20.95 24.37 -13.73
C GLN A 88 20.51 23.50 -12.57
N ILE A 89 21.34 23.44 -11.53
CA ILE A 89 21.09 22.61 -10.35
C ILE A 89 21.25 23.47 -9.10
N ASP A 90 20.22 23.51 -8.26
CA ASP A 90 20.26 24.11 -6.92
C ASP A 90 20.66 23.06 -5.90
N THR A 91 21.43 23.48 -4.90
CA THR A 91 21.87 22.58 -3.83
C THR A 91 21.58 23.19 -2.47
N VAL A 92 21.21 22.32 -1.53
CA VAL A 92 21.05 22.67 -0.11
C VAL A 92 22.06 21.87 0.68
N VAL A 93 22.85 22.55 1.49
CA VAL A 93 23.89 21.94 2.32
C VAL A 93 23.52 22.08 3.80
N PHE A 94 23.50 20.96 4.50
CA PHE A 94 23.30 20.88 5.95
C PHE A 94 24.64 20.66 6.61
N PHE A 95 25.02 21.52 7.55
CA PHE A 95 26.29 21.44 8.22
C PHE A 95 26.20 21.98 9.65
N TYR A 96 27.15 21.59 10.47
CA TYR A 96 27.32 22.19 11.80
C TYR A 96 28.81 22.43 12.08
N ILE A 97 29.10 23.31 13.04
CA ILE A 97 30.45 23.69 13.37
C ILE A 97 30.94 22.80 14.50
N THR A 98 31.99 22.02 14.24
CA THR A 98 32.67 21.13 15.20
C THR A 98 33.73 21.89 16.02
N ASP A 99 34.54 22.72 15.37
CA ASP A 99 35.56 23.50 16.02
C ASP A 99 35.40 25.00 15.73
N PRO A 100 34.92 25.79 16.74
CA PRO A 100 34.75 27.22 16.57
C PRO A 100 36.03 27.99 16.30
N LYS A 101 37.21 27.48 16.73
CA LYS A 101 38.51 28.10 16.46
C LYS A 101 38.84 27.97 14.97
N LEU A 102 38.79 26.76 14.43
CA LEU A 102 39.04 26.53 13.02
C LEU A 102 38.05 27.29 12.14
N TYR A 103 36.77 27.34 12.53
CA TYR A 103 35.74 28.12 11.83
C TYR A 103 36.05 29.63 11.83
N ALA A 104 36.65 30.16 12.89
CA ALA A 104 36.96 31.58 12.99
C ALA A 104 38.22 31.99 12.22
N TYR A 105 39.24 31.13 12.17
CA TYR A 105 40.57 31.47 11.66
C TYR A 105 40.99 30.62 10.44
N GLY A 106 40.33 29.48 10.15
CA GLY A 106 40.71 28.59 9.08
C GLY A 106 40.39 29.14 7.69
N VAL A 107 39.31 29.92 7.57
CA VAL A 107 38.91 30.56 6.32
C VAL A 107 38.20 31.88 6.58
N GLU A 108 38.45 32.89 5.73
CA GLU A 108 37.91 34.23 5.92
C GLU A 108 36.38 34.27 5.78
N ARG A 109 35.83 33.59 4.76
CA ARG A 109 34.39 33.54 4.47
C ARG A 109 33.93 32.10 4.33
N PRO A 110 33.64 31.41 5.43
CA PRO A 110 33.29 29.98 5.39
C PRO A 110 32.13 29.64 4.45
N LEU A 111 31.03 30.40 4.49
CA LEU A 111 29.85 30.14 3.68
C LEU A 111 30.15 30.29 2.18
N LEU A 112 30.83 31.36 1.79
CA LEU A 112 31.25 31.57 0.40
C LEU A 112 32.22 30.48 -0.07
N ALA A 113 33.09 30.02 0.80
CA ALA A 113 34.01 28.92 0.51
C ALA A 113 33.27 27.61 0.26
N ILE A 114 32.26 27.29 1.11
CA ILE A 114 31.39 26.12 0.92
C ILE A 114 30.60 26.23 -0.38
N GLU A 115 30.03 27.41 -0.68
CA GLU A 115 29.29 27.64 -1.92
C GLU A 115 30.14 27.34 -3.16
N ASN A 116 31.33 27.92 -3.25
CA ASN A 116 32.24 27.69 -4.39
C ASN A 116 32.72 26.24 -4.46
N LEU A 117 32.99 25.62 -3.31
CA LEU A 117 33.38 24.23 -3.24
C LEU A 117 32.23 23.32 -3.70
N THR A 118 31.01 23.60 -3.26
CA THR A 118 29.81 22.91 -3.69
C THR A 118 29.62 23.01 -5.20
N ALA A 119 29.74 24.22 -5.76
CA ALA A 119 29.62 24.45 -7.19
C ALA A 119 30.68 23.69 -8.02
N THR A 120 31.93 23.65 -7.56
CA THR A 120 33.03 22.95 -8.26
C THR A 120 32.90 21.44 -8.12
N THR A 121 32.55 20.93 -6.96
CA THR A 121 32.32 19.51 -6.71
C THR A 121 31.11 18.99 -7.51
N LEU A 122 30.01 19.75 -7.50
CA LEU A 122 28.83 19.44 -8.31
C LEU A 122 29.18 19.34 -9.79
N ARG A 123 29.92 20.31 -10.33
CA ARG A 123 30.34 20.31 -11.73
C ARG A 123 31.18 19.08 -12.08
N ASN A 124 32.09 18.68 -11.22
CA ASN A 124 32.90 17.49 -11.43
C ASN A 124 32.05 16.22 -11.44
N ILE A 125 31.18 16.04 -10.46
CA ILE A 125 30.35 14.84 -10.34
C ILE A 125 29.37 14.74 -11.53
N ILE A 126 28.72 15.84 -11.90
CA ILE A 126 27.74 15.86 -13.01
C ILE A 126 28.44 15.72 -14.36
N GLY A 127 29.66 16.24 -14.50
CA GLY A 127 30.46 16.10 -15.73
C GLY A 127 30.81 14.64 -16.10
N ASP A 128 30.79 13.74 -15.14
CA ASP A 128 31.02 12.31 -15.34
C ASP A 128 29.71 11.52 -15.63
N LEU A 129 28.54 12.14 -15.48
CA LEU A 129 27.23 11.51 -15.61
C LEU A 129 26.49 11.98 -16.87
N GLU A 130 25.66 11.09 -17.42
CA GLU A 130 24.72 11.44 -18.48
C GLU A 130 23.47 12.12 -17.89
N LEU A 131 22.68 12.79 -18.73
CA LEU A 131 21.48 13.51 -18.30
C LEU A 131 20.50 12.59 -17.54
N ASP A 132 20.21 11.42 -18.10
CA ASP A 132 19.27 10.47 -17.50
C ASP A 132 19.79 9.93 -16.16
N GLU A 133 21.09 9.68 -16.06
CA GLU A 133 21.73 9.28 -14.80
C GLU A 133 21.67 10.39 -13.76
N THR A 134 21.87 11.64 -14.16
CA THR A 134 21.77 12.81 -13.26
C THR A 134 20.35 12.95 -12.67
N LEU A 135 19.33 12.68 -13.47
CA LEU A 135 17.93 12.77 -13.02
C LEU A 135 17.50 11.62 -12.11
N THR A 136 18.06 10.42 -12.32
CA THR A 136 17.66 9.19 -11.63
C THR A 136 18.52 8.86 -10.41
N SER A 137 19.80 9.28 -10.40
CA SER A 137 20.78 8.86 -9.38
C SER A 137 21.06 9.94 -8.32
N ARG A 138 20.04 10.71 -7.93
CA ARG A 138 20.20 11.82 -6.97
C ARG A 138 20.84 11.39 -5.66
N GLU A 139 20.46 10.23 -5.12
CA GLU A 139 21.04 9.72 -3.85
C GLU A 139 22.53 9.48 -3.95
N THR A 140 22.99 8.93 -5.07
CA THR A 140 24.42 8.68 -5.32
C THR A 140 25.20 10.00 -5.45
N ILE A 141 24.62 10.99 -6.12
CA ILE A 141 25.21 12.32 -6.27
C ILE A 141 25.29 13.01 -4.91
N ASN A 142 24.20 13.01 -4.13
CA ASN A 142 24.14 13.58 -2.79
C ASN A 142 25.23 12.97 -1.88
N ALA A 143 25.37 11.64 -1.90
CA ALA A 143 26.39 10.94 -1.10
C ALA A 143 27.82 11.31 -1.50
N LYS A 144 28.13 11.33 -2.80
CA LYS A 144 29.46 11.74 -3.31
C LYS A 144 29.78 13.19 -3.00
N MET A 145 28.78 14.07 -3.13
CA MET A 145 28.92 15.47 -2.76
C MET A 145 29.20 15.64 -1.27
N GLN A 146 28.40 14.98 -0.43
CA GLN A 146 28.56 15.02 1.03
C GLN A 146 29.96 14.55 1.43
N GLU A 147 30.43 13.42 0.93
CA GLU A 147 31.77 12.89 1.20
C GLU A 147 32.89 13.86 0.79
N SER A 148 32.83 14.41 -0.43
CA SER A 148 33.81 15.34 -0.94
C SER A 148 33.83 16.66 -0.17
N LEU A 149 32.65 17.19 0.15
CA LEU A 149 32.53 18.43 0.90
C LEU A 149 33.01 18.27 2.34
N ASP A 150 32.65 17.18 3.00
CA ASP A 150 33.02 16.88 4.38
C ASP A 150 34.53 16.82 4.55
N ILE A 151 35.25 16.12 3.67
CA ILE A 151 36.70 16.05 3.66
C ILE A 151 37.32 17.45 3.46
N ALA A 152 36.77 18.24 2.56
CA ALA A 152 37.33 19.54 2.23
C ALA A 152 37.02 20.63 3.28
N THR A 153 35.93 20.49 4.06
CA THR A 153 35.53 21.46 5.10
C THR A 153 36.05 21.13 6.49
N ASP A 154 36.56 19.91 6.71
CA ASP A 154 37.12 19.48 8.00
C ASP A 154 38.28 20.42 8.53
N PRO A 155 39.22 20.89 7.69
CA PRO A 155 40.21 21.86 8.11
C PRO A 155 39.65 23.22 8.59
N TRP A 156 38.42 23.51 8.23
CA TRP A 156 37.70 24.73 8.65
C TRP A 156 36.83 24.52 9.91
N GLY A 157 36.87 23.31 10.50
CA GLY A 157 36.05 22.96 11.64
C GLY A 157 34.56 22.89 11.34
N ILE A 158 34.19 22.56 10.10
CA ILE A 158 32.82 22.43 9.63
C ILE A 158 32.58 20.98 9.25
N LYS A 159 31.52 20.40 9.74
CA LYS A 159 31.06 19.05 9.41
C LYS A 159 29.83 19.13 8.54
N VAL A 160 29.92 18.60 7.32
CA VAL A 160 28.78 18.48 6.41
C VAL A 160 28.01 17.21 6.73
N THR A 161 26.77 17.39 7.17
CA THR A 161 25.90 16.28 7.56
C THR A 161 25.23 15.66 6.34
N ARG A 162 24.70 16.52 5.46
CA ARG A 162 23.91 16.11 4.31
C ARG A 162 23.98 17.18 3.22
N VAL A 163 23.92 16.72 1.97
CA VAL A 163 23.78 17.57 0.79
C VAL A 163 22.59 17.07 0.00
N GLU A 164 21.75 17.98 -0.47
CA GLU A 164 20.55 17.65 -1.24
C GLU A 164 20.51 18.47 -2.53
N LEU A 165 20.28 17.79 -3.65
CA LEU A 165 19.92 18.43 -4.91
C LEU A 165 18.44 18.80 -4.87
N LYS A 166 18.15 20.10 -4.92
CA LYS A 166 16.79 20.63 -4.82
C LYS A 166 16.06 20.55 -6.16
N ASN A 167 16.52 21.28 -7.15
CA ASN A 167 15.98 21.28 -8.49
C ASN A 167 17.07 20.93 -9.51
N ILE A 168 16.71 20.17 -10.52
CA ILE A 168 17.54 19.89 -11.70
C ILE A 168 16.73 20.37 -12.89
N ILE A 169 17.19 21.45 -13.53
CA ILE A 169 16.46 22.14 -14.58
C ILE A 169 17.26 22.00 -15.89
N PRO A 170 16.87 21.06 -16.78
CA PRO A 170 17.45 20.97 -18.10
C PRO A 170 16.96 22.12 -19.02
N PRO A 171 17.61 22.34 -20.18
CA PRO A 171 17.13 23.32 -21.17
C PRO A 171 15.71 23.01 -21.63
N ALA A 172 14.92 24.05 -21.90
CA ALA A 172 13.51 23.93 -22.27
C ALA A 172 13.26 22.99 -23.47
N ALA A 173 14.14 23.02 -24.47
CA ALA A 173 14.02 22.14 -25.65
C ALA A 173 14.16 20.64 -25.29
N ILE A 174 15.03 20.31 -24.34
CA ILE A 174 15.21 18.94 -23.87
C ILE A 174 14.05 18.53 -22.98
N GLN A 175 13.58 19.43 -22.10
CA GLN A 175 12.42 19.20 -21.26
C GLN A 175 11.17 18.88 -22.10
N GLU A 176 10.88 19.68 -23.16
CA GLU A 176 9.79 19.40 -24.08
C GLU A 176 9.93 18.06 -24.81
N ALA A 177 11.16 17.71 -25.24
CA ALA A 177 11.41 16.44 -25.89
C ALA A 177 11.18 15.25 -24.93
N MET A 178 11.66 15.35 -23.70
CA MET A 178 11.43 14.35 -22.65
C MET A 178 9.95 14.22 -22.29
N GLU A 179 9.23 15.33 -22.17
CA GLU A 179 7.77 15.30 -21.91
C GLU A 179 7.02 14.57 -23.02
N LYS A 180 7.35 14.87 -24.30
CA LYS A 180 6.74 14.17 -25.44
C LYS A 180 7.08 12.67 -25.45
N GLN A 181 8.33 12.33 -25.18
CA GLN A 181 8.77 10.93 -25.10
C GLN A 181 8.07 10.20 -23.96
N MET A 182 8.01 10.79 -22.76
CA MET A 182 7.32 10.22 -21.60
C MET A 182 5.84 10.06 -21.84
N LYS A 183 5.19 11.02 -22.52
CA LYS A 183 3.79 10.93 -22.88
C LYS A 183 3.56 9.76 -23.85
N ALA A 184 4.33 9.64 -24.92
CA ALA A 184 4.23 8.54 -25.87
C ALA A 184 4.46 7.17 -25.21
N GLU A 185 5.44 7.07 -24.30
CA GLU A 185 5.70 5.82 -23.57
C GLU A 185 4.56 5.45 -22.61
N ARG A 186 3.96 6.44 -21.95
CA ARG A 186 2.78 6.21 -21.09
C ARG A 186 1.57 5.74 -21.93
N GLU A 187 1.30 6.39 -23.05
CA GLU A 187 0.24 6.00 -23.97
C GLU A 187 0.45 4.58 -24.52
N ARG A 188 1.68 4.23 -24.87
CA ARG A 188 2.05 2.88 -25.29
C ARG A 188 1.80 1.84 -24.19
N ARG A 189 2.26 2.11 -22.97
CA ARG A 189 2.04 1.23 -21.81
C ARG A 189 0.56 1.11 -21.46
N GLU A 190 -0.19 2.20 -21.51
CA GLU A 190 -1.64 2.19 -21.28
C GLU A 190 -2.35 1.30 -22.31
N SER A 191 -2.01 1.43 -23.59
CA SER A 191 -2.58 0.61 -24.67
C SER A 191 -2.28 -0.88 -24.46
N ILE A 192 -1.05 -1.25 -24.09
CA ILE A 192 -0.67 -2.64 -23.80
C ILE A 192 -1.46 -3.18 -22.61
N LEU A 193 -1.47 -2.43 -21.47
CA LEU A 193 -2.17 -2.85 -20.28
C LEU A 193 -3.68 -2.99 -20.49
N ARG A 194 -4.27 -2.10 -21.31
CA ARG A 194 -5.67 -2.19 -21.69
C ARG A 194 -5.95 -3.46 -22.50
N ALA A 195 -5.14 -3.74 -23.53
CA ALA A 195 -5.29 -4.94 -24.36
C ALA A 195 -5.09 -6.24 -23.56
N GLU A 196 -4.12 -6.26 -22.65
CA GLU A 196 -3.90 -7.39 -21.73
C GLU A 196 -5.08 -7.56 -20.76
N GLY A 197 -5.61 -6.46 -20.22
CA GLY A 197 -6.79 -6.47 -19.37
C GLY A 197 -8.03 -6.98 -20.07
N GLU A 198 -8.29 -6.53 -21.30
CA GLU A 198 -9.39 -7.02 -22.14
C GLU A 198 -9.25 -8.51 -22.45
N LYS A 199 -8.06 -8.94 -22.87
CA LYS A 199 -7.77 -10.36 -23.10
C LYS A 199 -8.04 -11.20 -21.85
N LYS A 200 -7.52 -10.78 -20.70
CA LYS A 200 -7.70 -11.50 -19.44
C LYS A 200 -9.18 -11.54 -19.00
N SER A 201 -9.89 -10.42 -19.18
CA SER A 201 -11.33 -10.35 -18.93
C SER A 201 -12.12 -11.34 -19.83
N MET A 202 -11.84 -11.36 -21.14
CA MET A 202 -12.49 -12.29 -22.06
C MET A 202 -12.22 -13.76 -21.68
N VAL A 203 -10.99 -14.10 -21.30
CA VAL A 203 -10.64 -15.46 -20.86
C VAL A 203 -11.42 -15.83 -19.61
N LEU A 204 -11.43 -14.97 -18.58
CA LEU A 204 -12.16 -15.22 -17.34
C LEU A 204 -13.68 -15.37 -17.56
N VAL A 205 -14.25 -14.55 -18.42
CA VAL A 205 -15.68 -14.67 -18.80
C VAL A 205 -15.96 -15.98 -19.51
N ALA A 206 -15.10 -16.38 -20.46
CA ALA A 206 -15.26 -17.67 -21.18
C ALA A 206 -15.09 -18.87 -20.24
N GLU A 207 -14.14 -18.82 -19.30
CA GLU A 207 -13.96 -19.85 -18.28
C GLU A 207 -15.18 -19.93 -17.35
N GLY A 208 -15.70 -18.79 -16.90
CA GLY A 208 -16.92 -18.72 -16.08
C GLY A 208 -18.15 -19.28 -16.80
N HIS A 209 -18.33 -18.99 -18.08
CA HIS A 209 -19.39 -19.59 -18.89
C HIS A 209 -19.24 -21.11 -19.04
N LYS A 210 -18.01 -21.58 -19.28
CA LYS A 210 -17.72 -23.02 -19.36
C LYS A 210 -18.04 -23.72 -18.04
N GLU A 211 -17.57 -23.18 -16.92
CA GLU A 211 -17.82 -23.75 -15.60
C GLU A 211 -19.29 -23.75 -15.22
N SER A 212 -20.00 -22.67 -15.52
CA SER A 212 -21.45 -22.59 -15.35
C SER A 212 -22.21 -23.63 -16.20
N ALA A 213 -21.80 -23.82 -17.46
CA ALA A 213 -22.42 -24.82 -18.33
C ALA A 213 -22.17 -26.26 -17.84
N VAL A 214 -20.97 -26.55 -17.33
CA VAL A 214 -20.63 -27.85 -16.73
C VAL A 214 -21.47 -28.12 -15.51
N LEU A 215 -21.53 -27.15 -14.56
CA LEU A 215 -22.31 -27.25 -13.31
C LEU A 215 -23.81 -27.44 -13.60
N ASN A 216 -24.35 -26.73 -14.57
CA ASN A 216 -25.75 -26.87 -14.97
C ASN A 216 -26.02 -28.28 -15.57
N ALA A 217 -25.13 -28.78 -16.44
CA ALA A 217 -25.27 -30.11 -17.00
C ALA A 217 -25.11 -31.23 -15.95
N GLU A 218 -24.23 -31.07 -14.98
CA GLU A 218 -24.12 -31.98 -13.84
C GLU A 218 -25.35 -31.95 -12.95
N GLY A 219 -25.88 -30.77 -12.66
CA GLY A 219 -27.15 -30.62 -11.93
C GLY A 219 -28.35 -31.22 -12.60
N GLU A 220 -28.47 -31.03 -13.93
CA GLU A 220 -29.55 -31.68 -14.73
C GLU A 220 -29.41 -33.21 -14.74
N LYS A 221 -28.20 -33.72 -14.86
CA LYS A 221 -27.93 -35.16 -14.80
C LYS A 221 -28.31 -35.75 -13.44
N GLU A 222 -27.90 -35.09 -12.35
CA GLU A 222 -28.21 -35.53 -10.99
C GLU A 222 -29.71 -35.47 -10.70
N ALA A 223 -30.39 -34.40 -11.13
CA ALA A 223 -31.83 -34.28 -11.03
C ALA A 223 -32.57 -35.37 -11.82
N ALA A 224 -32.11 -35.72 -13.03
CA ALA A 224 -32.67 -36.79 -13.82
C ALA A 224 -32.48 -38.19 -13.19
N ILE A 225 -31.32 -38.44 -12.59
CA ILE A 225 -31.03 -39.68 -11.83
C ILE A 225 -31.95 -39.79 -10.62
N LEU A 226 -32.06 -38.75 -9.82
CA LEU A 226 -32.92 -38.70 -8.63
C LEU A 226 -34.40 -38.90 -9.01
N ALA A 227 -34.86 -38.27 -10.10
CA ALA A 227 -36.21 -38.42 -10.59
C ALA A 227 -36.50 -39.89 -11.03
N ALA A 228 -35.56 -40.53 -11.74
CA ALA A 228 -35.67 -41.92 -12.16
C ALA A 228 -35.67 -42.89 -10.97
N GLU A 229 -34.85 -42.65 -9.96
CA GLU A 229 -34.80 -43.43 -8.72
C GLU A 229 -36.11 -43.30 -7.94
N ALA A 230 -36.63 -42.08 -7.81
CA ALA A 230 -37.93 -41.82 -7.13
C ALA A 230 -39.08 -42.54 -7.88
N GLU A 231 -39.09 -42.52 -9.22
CA GLU A 231 -40.10 -43.19 -9.99
C GLU A 231 -40.00 -44.74 -9.84
N LYS A 232 -38.80 -45.26 -9.82
CA LYS A 232 -38.53 -46.68 -9.56
C LYS A 232 -39.05 -47.09 -8.18
N GLU A 233 -38.71 -46.34 -7.17
CA GLU A 233 -39.13 -46.62 -5.77
C GLU A 233 -40.65 -46.53 -5.64
N LYS A 234 -41.28 -45.54 -6.27
CA LYS A 234 -42.72 -45.40 -6.32
C LYS A 234 -43.37 -46.63 -6.94
N LYS A 235 -42.89 -47.07 -8.10
CA LYS A 235 -43.44 -48.29 -8.78
C LYS A 235 -43.24 -49.56 -7.95
N ILE A 236 -42.10 -49.70 -7.25
CA ILE A 236 -41.88 -50.83 -6.34
C ILE A 236 -42.88 -50.80 -5.19
N ARG A 237 -43.04 -49.65 -4.51
CA ARG A 237 -44.01 -49.52 -3.40
C ARG A 237 -45.47 -49.71 -3.84
N GLU A 238 -45.84 -49.21 -5.01
CA GLU A 238 -47.17 -49.47 -5.59
C GLU A 238 -47.39 -50.96 -5.87
N ALA A 239 -46.40 -51.65 -6.45
CA ALA A 239 -46.47 -53.09 -6.73
C ALA A 239 -46.53 -53.94 -5.43
N GLU A 240 -45.73 -53.58 -4.42
CA GLU A 240 -45.78 -54.22 -3.11
C GLU A 240 -47.14 -54.03 -2.43
N GLY A 241 -47.66 -52.79 -2.44
CA GLY A 241 -48.99 -52.48 -1.90
C GLY A 241 -50.11 -53.26 -2.63
N GLN A 242 -50.05 -53.36 -3.97
CA GLN A 242 -50.99 -54.17 -4.74
C GLN A 242 -50.85 -55.65 -4.40
N ALA A 243 -49.66 -56.20 -4.31
CA ALA A 243 -49.43 -57.58 -3.93
C ALA A 243 -49.95 -57.91 -2.52
N GLU A 244 -49.72 -57.00 -1.57
CA GLU A 244 -50.23 -57.16 -0.20
C GLU A 244 -51.78 -57.06 -0.15
N ALA A 245 -52.36 -56.12 -0.90
CA ALA A 245 -53.81 -55.99 -1.02
C ALA A 245 -54.43 -57.27 -1.64
N ILE A 246 -53.82 -57.80 -2.72
CA ILE A 246 -54.28 -59.06 -3.36
C ILE A 246 -54.16 -60.22 -2.33
N ARG A 247 -53.03 -60.34 -1.64
CA ARG A 247 -52.84 -61.39 -0.60
C ARG A 247 -53.88 -61.29 0.48
N SER A 248 -54.17 -60.08 0.95
CA SER A 248 -55.15 -59.82 2.03
C SER A 248 -56.56 -60.21 1.56
N VAL A 249 -56.95 -59.83 0.34
CA VAL A 249 -58.23 -60.20 -0.27
C VAL A 249 -58.33 -61.73 -0.46
N GLN A 250 -57.28 -62.35 -1.00
CA GLN A 250 -57.27 -63.82 -1.19
C GLN A 250 -57.33 -64.58 0.13
N LYS A 251 -56.64 -64.11 1.14
CA LYS A 251 -56.71 -64.68 2.50
C LYS A 251 -58.12 -64.54 3.09
N ALA A 252 -58.71 -63.35 3.02
CA ALA A 252 -60.10 -63.12 3.48
C ALA A 252 -61.10 -64.01 2.71
N THR A 253 -60.90 -64.20 1.39
CA THR A 253 -61.73 -65.06 0.59
C THR A 253 -61.55 -66.52 0.97
N ALA A 254 -60.32 -66.99 1.19
CA ALA A 254 -60.03 -68.36 1.65
C ALA A 254 -60.61 -68.65 3.04
N ASP A 255 -60.47 -67.65 3.97
CA ASP A 255 -61.08 -67.79 5.30
C ASP A 255 -62.64 -67.80 5.22
N GLY A 256 -63.19 -66.95 4.34
CA GLY A 256 -64.62 -66.95 4.05
C GLY A 256 -65.14 -68.31 3.51
N ILE A 257 -64.40 -68.91 2.53
CA ILE A 257 -64.74 -70.26 2.04
C ILE A 257 -64.57 -71.33 3.09
N ARG A 258 -63.51 -71.21 3.97
CA ARG A 258 -63.37 -72.15 5.13
C ARG A 258 -64.50 -72.07 6.09
N PHE A 259 -64.94 -70.85 6.46
CA PHE A 259 -66.13 -70.69 7.36
C PHE A 259 -67.39 -71.23 6.73
N ILE A 260 -67.62 -71.07 5.44
CA ILE A 260 -68.84 -71.69 4.74
C ILE A 260 -68.71 -73.20 4.78
N LYS A 261 -67.51 -73.81 4.60
CA LYS A 261 -67.30 -75.25 4.69
C LYS A 261 -67.55 -75.81 6.08
N GLU A 262 -67.03 -75.09 7.15
CA GLU A 262 -67.22 -75.51 8.54
C GLU A 262 -68.63 -75.38 9.04
N ALA A 263 -69.43 -74.45 8.47
CA ALA A 263 -70.83 -74.25 8.80
C ALA A 263 -71.74 -75.32 8.14
N GLY A 264 -71.28 -76.35 7.44
CA GLY A 264 -72.05 -77.40 6.85
C GLY A 264 -72.90 -76.92 5.69
N ALA A 265 -72.29 -76.37 4.67
CA ALA A 265 -72.94 -75.78 3.48
C ALA A 265 -73.92 -76.74 2.79
N ASP A 266 -75.20 -76.53 2.95
CA ASP A 266 -76.27 -77.24 2.30
C ASP A 266 -76.42 -76.76 0.80
N ASN A 267 -77.02 -77.54 -0.09
CA ASN A 267 -77.22 -77.20 -1.48
C ASN A 267 -77.85 -75.80 -1.70
N ALA A 268 -78.66 -75.33 -0.75
CA ALA A 268 -79.28 -74.00 -0.77
C ALA A 268 -78.30 -72.87 -0.63
N VAL A 269 -77.23 -73.02 0.18
CA VAL A 269 -76.18 -72.02 0.37
C VAL A 269 -75.25 -71.93 -0.80
N LEU A 270 -75.00 -73.08 -1.52
CA LEU A 270 -74.21 -73.11 -2.77
C LEU A 270 -74.97 -72.43 -3.88
N GLN A 271 -76.31 -72.63 -4.01
CA GLN A 271 -77.15 -71.92 -4.99
C GLN A 271 -77.20 -70.40 -4.72
N LEU A 272 -77.31 -69.96 -3.42
CA LEU A 272 -77.22 -68.52 -3.10
C LEU A 272 -75.89 -67.91 -3.50
N LYS A 273 -74.79 -68.61 -3.20
CA LYS A 273 -73.42 -68.16 -3.59
C LYS A 273 -73.22 -68.16 -5.09
N SER A 274 -73.81 -69.08 -5.79
CA SER A 274 -73.76 -69.08 -7.27
C SER A 274 -74.49 -67.90 -7.89
N LEU A 275 -75.65 -67.55 -7.32
CA LEU A 275 -76.43 -66.34 -7.66
C LEU A 275 -75.73 -65.06 -7.35
N GLU A 276 -75.08 -64.91 -6.16
CA GLU A 276 -74.21 -63.77 -5.86
C GLU A 276 -73.02 -63.65 -6.79
N ALA A 277 -72.34 -64.75 -7.14
CA ALA A 277 -71.24 -64.74 -8.10
C ALA A 277 -71.73 -64.36 -9.50
N PHE A 278 -72.92 -64.79 -9.91
CA PHE A 278 -73.56 -64.43 -11.20
C PHE A 278 -73.93 -62.95 -11.22
N GLN A 279 -74.49 -62.42 -10.13
CA GLN A 279 -74.81 -61.00 -9.96
C GLN A 279 -73.55 -60.12 -9.99
N ALA A 280 -72.46 -60.57 -9.34
CA ALA A 280 -71.21 -59.90 -9.40
C ALA A 280 -70.57 -59.90 -10.81
N ALA A 281 -70.69 -61.01 -11.52
CA ALA A 281 -70.27 -61.09 -12.92
C ALA A 281 -71.11 -60.22 -13.85
N ALA A 282 -72.47 -60.17 -13.63
CA ALA A 282 -73.37 -59.34 -14.40
C ALA A 282 -73.17 -57.84 -14.19
N ASN A 283 -72.71 -57.42 -12.97
CA ASN A 283 -72.41 -56.00 -12.60
C ASN A 283 -70.96 -55.58 -12.95
N GLY A 284 -70.13 -56.48 -13.36
CA GLY A 284 -68.73 -56.20 -13.75
C GLY A 284 -68.65 -55.32 -15.01
N LYS A 285 -67.82 -54.33 -15.01
CA LYS A 285 -67.59 -53.33 -16.10
C LYS A 285 -67.23 -53.95 -17.45
N ALA A 286 -66.86 -55.22 -17.49
CA ALA A 286 -66.45 -55.94 -18.70
C ALA A 286 -67.61 -56.48 -19.57
N ASN A 287 -68.81 -56.54 -19.02
CA ASN A 287 -69.96 -57.23 -19.71
C ASN A 287 -70.77 -56.34 -20.65
N LYS A 288 -70.39 -55.05 -20.85
CA LYS A 288 -71.17 -54.15 -21.75
C LYS A 288 -70.65 -54.05 -23.17
N LEU A 289 -69.61 -54.74 -23.52
CA LEU A 289 -68.86 -54.49 -24.76
C LEU A 289 -68.92 -55.67 -25.79
N SER A 290 -69.55 -56.80 -25.46
CA SER A 290 -69.38 -57.99 -26.30
C SER A 290 -70.55 -58.30 -27.32
N LEU A 291 -71.63 -57.49 -27.36
CA LEU A 291 -72.78 -57.83 -28.20
C LEU A 291 -73.04 -56.89 -29.36
N ILE A 292 -72.22 -55.84 -29.57
CA ILE A 292 -72.46 -54.88 -30.69
C ILE A 292 -71.50 -55.03 -31.87
N HIS A 293 -70.47 -55.85 -31.79
CA HIS A 293 -69.46 -55.91 -32.89
C HIS A 293 -69.43 -57.19 -33.74
N ILE A 294 -70.50 -57.95 -33.83
CA ILE A 294 -70.59 -59.12 -34.68
C ILE A 294 -71.37 -58.91 -36.04
N SER A 295 -71.70 -57.65 -36.36
CA SER A 295 -72.51 -57.41 -37.55
C SER A 295 -71.97 -56.35 -38.53
N GLU A 296 -70.67 -56.26 -38.73
CA GLU A 296 -70.18 -55.50 -39.90
C GLU A 296 -69.18 -56.34 -40.72
N PRO A 297 -69.53 -56.67 -41.98
CA PRO A 297 -68.59 -57.37 -42.87
C PRO A 297 -67.56 -56.40 -43.40
N THR A 298 -66.33 -56.76 -43.25
CA THR A 298 -65.16 -56.11 -43.84
C THR A 298 -65.33 -55.97 -45.36
N ARG A 299 -65.30 -54.75 -45.87
CA ARG A 299 -65.03 -54.51 -47.32
C ARG A 299 -63.55 -54.25 -47.50
N PRO A 300 -62.92 -54.84 -48.50
CA PRO A 300 -61.56 -54.64 -48.91
C PRO A 300 -61.43 -53.42 -49.83
N TYR A 301 -60.53 -52.57 -49.62
CA TYR A 301 -59.72 -51.87 -50.60
C TYR A 301 -58.34 -51.61 -50.02
#